data_c54a3e3aa77bfb33cc15aab38091f055
#
_entry.id   c54a3e3aa77bfb33cc15aab38091f055
#
_cell.length_a   1.000
_cell.length_b   1.000
_cell.length_c   1.000
_cell.angle_alpha   90.00
_cell.angle_beta   90.00
_cell.angle_gamma   90.00
#
_symmetry.space_group_name_H-M   'P 1'
#
loop_
_entity.id
_entity.type
_entity.pdbx_description
1 polymer ?
#
loop_
_entity_poly.entity_id
_entity_poly.type
_entity_poly.pdbx_seq_one_letter_code
_entity_poly.pdbx_strand_id
1 'polypeptide(L)'
;MEPNDYIVYMNNEIDTQYMAIIETLLQESDTITGGSDLTISSLAGDGSSRKFWRIMQADRRVCLAVAPPVADELNLSEAKSVRAIGLHLLQHGVRVPEQYGWDEESGMLLFEDLGDIKLHDYVLEKQGSDNCIDTIRPYYLQVVKGLATMQVKGVKDFDNKWCWDTPLYDVRTMLERESGYFLRAFWQDYLGEKEPSGLQEEFDSLARQAALISNEYFLHRDFQSRNIMLYHDEPCFIDFQGGRLGPLGYDLASLLIDPYVALPQNFQEELVEKYLDQLEILIPVDRMKFVEEYLLLALQRNLQIVGAFAFLTKQRKKQFFEQYLQPAVNSLNTLLECEIFSDMTVLRDTASVAGKLLAR
;
A
#
# COMPACT_ATOMS: atom_id res chain seq x y z
N MET A 1 4.07 38.36 -26.79
CA MET A 1 3.43 37.08 -27.09
C MET A 1 2.83 36.63 -25.78
N GLU A 2 1.52 36.54 -25.70
CA GLU A 2 0.84 36.12 -24.48
C GLU A 2 1.04 34.61 -24.27
N PRO A 3 1.24 34.12 -23.03
CA PRO A 3 1.63 32.74 -22.75
C PRO A 3 0.54 31.67 -22.94
N ASN A 4 -0.68 32.01 -23.38
CA ASN A 4 -1.88 31.18 -23.18
C ASN A 4 -2.43 30.45 -24.42
N ASP A 5 -1.75 30.36 -25.56
CA ASP A 5 -2.36 29.86 -26.79
C ASP A 5 -2.17 28.34 -27.09
N TYR A 6 -1.59 27.54 -26.17
CA TYR A 6 -1.15 26.17 -26.49
C TYR A 6 -1.71 25.06 -25.60
N ILE A 7 -2.70 25.34 -24.73
CA ILE A 7 -3.29 24.28 -23.86
C ILE A 7 -4.66 23.91 -24.40
N VAL A 8 -4.79 22.69 -24.93
CA VAL A 8 -6.07 22.12 -25.38
C VAL A 8 -6.69 21.31 -24.23
N TYR A 9 -7.86 21.73 -23.78
CA TYR A 9 -8.61 21.07 -22.71
C TYR A 9 -9.52 19.98 -23.28
N MET A 10 -9.32 18.74 -22.88
CA MET A 10 -10.17 17.62 -23.31
C MET A 10 -11.39 17.35 -22.41
N ASN A 11 -11.60 18.07 -21.29
CA ASN A 11 -12.82 18.02 -20.49
C ASN A 11 -13.09 19.34 -19.76
N ASN A 12 -14.33 19.83 -19.85
CA ASN A 12 -14.80 21.11 -19.29
C ASN A 12 -14.94 21.16 -17.74
N GLU A 13 -14.28 20.29 -16.98
CA GLU A 13 -14.52 20.14 -15.54
C GLU A 13 -13.28 20.38 -14.65
N ILE A 14 -12.18 20.93 -15.19
CA ILE A 14 -11.03 21.27 -14.35
C ILE A 14 -11.27 22.65 -13.76
N ASP A 15 -11.31 22.73 -12.42
CA ASP A 15 -11.38 23.98 -11.71
C ASP A 15 -10.23 24.92 -12.12
N THR A 16 -10.56 26.15 -12.49
CA THR A 16 -9.60 27.16 -12.99
C THR A 16 -8.43 27.38 -12.01
N GLN A 17 -8.68 27.19 -10.72
CA GLN A 17 -7.65 27.31 -9.69
C GLN A 17 -6.56 26.22 -9.83
N TYR A 18 -6.96 24.95 -10.03
CA TYR A 18 -6.00 23.86 -10.20
C TYR A 18 -5.22 24.00 -11.51
N MET A 19 -5.85 24.52 -12.54
CA MET A 19 -5.19 24.78 -13.83
C MET A 19 -4.03 25.76 -13.66
N ALA A 20 -4.28 26.91 -13.03
CA ALA A 20 -3.23 27.92 -12.81
C ALA A 20 -2.05 27.37 -12.00
N ILE A 21 -2.32 26.52 -11.00
CA ILE A 21 -1.27 25.87 -10.20
C ILE A 21 -0.47 24.89 -11.07
N ILE A 22 -1.13 24.02 -11.85
CA ILE A 22 -0.47 23.09 -12.77
C ILE A 22 0.42 23.85 -13.76
N GLU A 23 -0.08 24.90 -14.38
CA GLU A 23 0.68 25.73 -15.32
C GLU A 23 1.93 26.34 -14.68
N THR A 24 1.79 26.88 -13.46
CA THR A 24 2.92 27.44 -12.70
C THR A 24 3.96 26.38 -12.41
N LEU A 25 3.56 25.21 -11.88
CA LEU A 25 4.48 24.12 -11.55
C LEU A 25 5.16 23.54 -12.79
N LEU A 26 4.46 23.46 -13.92
CA LEU A 26 5.03 23.01 -15.19
C LEU A 26 6.09 23.97 -15.74
N GLN A 27 5.89 25.30 -15.56
CA GLN A 27 6.86 26.32 -15.96
C GLN A 27 8.13 26.32 -15.08
N GLU A 28 7.96 25.99 -13.80
CA GLU A 28 9.08 25.90 -12.84
C GLU A 28 9.86 24.58 -12.97
N SER A 29 9.21 23.54 -13.48
CA SER A 29 9.83 22.24 -13.73
C SER A 29 10.37 22.19 -15.17
N ASP A 30 11.62 21.77 -15.39
CA ASP A 30 12.19 21.56 -16.73
C ASP A 30 11.54 20.38 -17.51
N THR A 31 10.30 19.99 -17.13
CA THR A 31 9.61 18.81 -17.69
C THR A 31 9.02 19.06 -19.08
N ILE A 32 8.79 20.33 -19.45
CA ILE A 32 8.21 20.72 -20.74
C ILE A 32 9.29 21.32 -21.63
N THR A 33 9.47 20.75 -22.81
CA THR A 33 10.39 21.29 -23.82
C THR A 33 9.63 22.00 -24.93
N GLY A 34 9.72 23.36 -24.96
CA GLY A 34 9.22 24.19 -26.08
C GLY A 34 7.70 24.26 -26.22
N GLY A 35 7.18 25.34 -26.81
CA GLY A 35 5.77 25.67 -26.91
C GLY A 35 4.92 24.76 -27.79
N SER A 36 4.70 23.53 -27.38
CA SER A 36 3.86 22.55 -28.04
C SER A 36 2.59 22.29 -27.22
N ASP A 37 1.54 21.88 -27.90
CA ASP A 37 0.20 21.63 -27.38
C ASP A 37 0.21 20.71 -26.15
N LEU A 38 -0.15 21.24 -25.00
CA LEU A 38 -0.38 20.48 -23.78
C LEU A 38 -1.85 20.08 -23.68
N THR A 39 -2.09 18.83 -23.33
CA THR A 39 -3.42 18.31 -23.00
C THR A 39 -3.44 17.87 -21.56
N ILE A 40 -4.42 18.35 -20.79
CA ILE A 40 -4.64 17.97 -19.39
C ILE A 40 -5.97 17.24 -19.31
N SER A 41 -5.93 16.02 -18.75
CA SER A 41 -7.13 15.18 -18.57
C SER A 41 -7.26 14.70 -17.13
N SER A 42 -8.49 14.79 -16.58
CA SER A 42 -8.78 14.26 -15.25
C SER A 42 -8.76 12.73 -15.27
N LEU A 43 -8.17 12.12 -14.25
CA LEU A 43 -8.17 10.68 -14.03
C LEU A 43 -9.06 10.32 -12.84
N ALA A 44 -9.78 9.21 -12.93
CA ALA A 44 -10.53 8.67 -11.81
C ALA A 44 -9.55 8.08 -10.77
N GLY A 45 -9.70 8.48 -9.51
CA GLY A 45 -8.93 7.88 -8.40
C GLY A 45 -9.41 6.46 -8.12
N ASP A 46 -8.49 5.51 -8.00
CA ASP A 46 -8.76 4.13 -7.63
C ASP A 46 -8.92 4.01 -6.10
N GLY A 47 -10.11 4.36 -5.61
CA GLY A 47 -10.42 4.34 -4.18
C GLY A 47 -9.93 5.55 -3.37
N SER A 48 -9.04 6.36 -3.91
CA SER A 48 -8.54 7.60 -3.31
C SER A 48 -9.55 8.74 -3.44
N SER A 49 -9.57 9.64 -2.45
CA SER A 49 -10.31 10.90 -2.52
C SER A 49 -9.52 12.03 -3.18
N ARG A 50 -8.21 11.82 -3.45
CA ARG A 50 -7.36 12.80 -4.13
C ARG A 50 -7.81 13.04 -5.57
N LYS A 51 -7.46 14.19 -6.12
CA LYS A 51 -7.70 14.55 -7.52
C LYS A 51 -6.44 14.28 -8.33
N PHE A 52 -6.62 13.73 -9.53
CA PHE A 52 -5.53 13.34 -10.41
C PHE A 52 -5.75 13.92 -11.80
N TRP A 53 -4.69 14.47 -12.39
CA TRP A 53 -4.69 14.96 -13.77
C TRP A 53 -3.44 14.47 -14.49
N ARG A 54 -3.64 13.89 -15.67
CA ARG A 54 -2.55 13.49 -16.56
C ARG A 54 -2.23 14.61 -17.50
N ILE A 55 -0.98 14.98 -17.59
CA ILE A 55 -0.47 16.01 -18.50
C ILE A 55 0.24 15.29 -19.65
N MET A 56 -0.21 15.61 -20.87
CA MET A 56 0.34 15.09 -22.12
C MET A 56 0.92 16.24 -22.95
N GLN A 57 2.01 16.00 -23.65
CA GLN A 57 2.57 16.90 -24.64
C GLN A 57 2.58 16.19 -25.99
N ALA A 58 1.74 16.61 -26.91
CA ALA A 58 1.35 15.81 -28.07
C ALA A 58 0.87 14.43 -27.59
N ASP A 59 1.46 13.33 -28.11
CA ASP A 59 1.11 11.96 -27.70
C ASP A 59 1.98 11.40 -26.56
N ARG A 60 2.88 12.24 -25.98
CA ARG A 60 3.80 11.82 -24.91
C ARG A 60 3.22 12.17 -23.55
N ARG A 61 3.20 11.21 -22.62
CA ARG A 61 2.97 11.45 -21.20
C ARG A 61 4.11 12.27 -20.62
N VAL A 62 3.79 13.35 -19.92
CA VAL A 62 4.76 14.26 -19.30
C VAL A 62 4.83 14.02 -17.81
N CYS A 63 3.70 14.21 -17.13
CA CYS A 63 3.61 14.04 -15.68
C CYS A 63 2.16 13.82 -15.23
N LEU A 64 2.05 13.49 -13.95
CA LEU A 64 0.79 13.35 -13.23
C LEU A 64 0.70 14.43 -12.14
N ALA A 65 -0.31 15.31 -12.21
CA ALA A 65 -0.61 16.24 -11.12
C ALA A 65 -1.55 15.56 -10.11
N VAL A 66 -1.22 15.65 -8.82
CA VAL A 66 -2.00 15.07 -7.73
C VAL A 66 -2.25 16.13 -6.69
N ALA A 67 -3.53 16.36 -6.35
CA ALA A 67 -3.92 17.30 -5.30
C ALA A 67 -4.83 16.63 -4.26
N PRO A 68 -4.81 17.07 -2.99
CA PRO A 68 -5.79 16.64 -2.01
C PRO A 68 -7.23 17.04 -2.43
N PRO A 69 -8.25 16.37 -1.89
CA PRO A 69 -9.65 16.70 -2.21
C PRO A 69 -10.03 18.13 -1.79
N VAL A 70 -9.50 18.56 -0.67
CA VAL A 70 -9.57 19.93 -0.10
C VAL A 70 -8.25 20.23 0.59
N ALA A 71 -7.84 21.52 0.57
CA ALA A 71 -6.59 21.98 1.21
C ALA A 71 -6.84 22.35 2.70
N ASP A 72 -7.27 21.35 3.50
CA ASP A 72 -7.35 21.49 4.96
C ASP A 72 -6.06 21.00 5.66
N GLU A 73 -5.94 21.22 6.94
CA GLU A 73 -4.76 20.92 7.73
C GLU A 73 -4.35 19.43 7.64
N LEU A 74 -5.32 18.51 7.69
CA LEU A 74 -5.07 17.08 7.64
C LEU A 74 -4.56 16.65 6.26
N ASN A 75 -5.23 17.08 5.20
CA ASN A 75 -4.88 16.74 3.83
C ASN A 75 -3.54 17.38 3.39
N LEU A 76 -3.25 18.60 3.85
CA LEU A 76 -1.96 19.26 3.62
C LEU A 76 -0.83 18.57 4.38
N SER A 77 -1.09 18.10 5.61
CA SER A 77 -0.12 17.29 6.37
C SER A 77 0.21 15.98 5.63
N GLU A 78 -0.80 15.30 5.10
CA GLU A 78 -0.60 14.09 4.28
C GLU A 78 0.19 14.41 3.00
N ALA A 79 -0.11 15.50 2.30
CA ALA A 79 0.61 15.92 1.10
C ALA A 79 2.09 16.25 1.39
N LYS A 80 2.38 16.92 2.52
CA LYS A 80 3.76 17.16 3.00
C LYS A 80 4.49 15.85 3.29
N SER A 81 3.80 14.87 3.87
CA SER A 81 4.34 13.53 4.10
C SER A 81 4.70 12.84 2.78
N VAL A 82 3.80 12.87 1.78
CA VAL A 82 4.10 12.34 0.42
C VAL A 82 5.37 12.95 -0.15
N ARG A 83 5.48 14.31 -0.08
CA ARG A 83 6.65 15.02 -0.58
C ARG A 83 7.93 14.60 0.12
N ALA A 84 7.95 14.70 1.46
CA ALA A 84 9.16 14.46 2.25
C ALA A 84 9.63 13.00 2.15
N ILE A 85 8.72 12.04 2.33
CA ILE A 85 9.04 10.60 2.27
C ILE A 85 9.45 10.21 0.85
N GLY A 86 8.77 10.69 -0.20
CA GLY A 86 9.11 10.36 -1.57
C GLY A 86 10.50 10.84 -1.96
N LEU A 87 10.86 12.10 -1.65
CA LEU A 87 12.22 12.62 -1.89
C LEU A 87 13.27 11.83 -1.11
N HIS A 88 12.99 11.50 0.15
CA HIS A 88 13.87 10.71 0.99
C HIS A 88 14.11 9.30 0.40
N LEU A 89 13.08 8.60 0.00
CA LEU A 89 13.17 7.26 -0.60
C LEU A 89 13.98 7.29 -1.91
N LEU A 90 13.73 8.28 -2.78
CA LEU A 90 14.52 8.48 -4.01
C LEU A 90 16.01 8.67 -3.71
N GLN A 91 16.36 9.52 -2.73
CA GLN A 91 17.74 9.76 -2.31
C GLN A 91 18.45 8.50 -1.80
N HIS A 92 17.68 7.54 -1.25
CA HIS A 92 18.20 6.26 -0.76
C HIS A 92 18.13 5.14 -1.80
N GLY A 93 17.86 5.47 -3.07
CA GLY A 93 17.86 4.52 -4.19
C GLY A 93 16.65 3.58 -4.23
N VAL A 94 15.53 3.99 -3.62
CA VAL A 94 14.25 3.28 -3.72
C VAL A 94 13.49 3.81 -4.93
N ARG A 95 12.97 2.93 -5.78
CA ARG A 95 12.20 3.31 -6.96
C ARG A 95 10.77 3.70 -6.56
N VAL A 96 10.55 4.98 -6.37
CA VAL A 96 9.25 5.64 -6.23
C VAL A 96 9.12 6.71 -7.32
N PRO A 97 7.93 7.26 -7.62
CA PRO A 97 7.78 8.29 -8.65
C PRO A 97 8.66 9.50 -8.38
N GLU A 98 9.37 9.99 -9.39
CA GLU A 98 10.08 11.27 -9.31
C GLU A 98 9.09 12.41 -9.06
N GLN A 99 9.54 13.43 -8.34
CA GLN A 99 8.73 14.60 -8.02
C GLN A 99 9.28 15.82 -8.78
N TYR A 100 8.46 16.37 -9.67
CA TYR A 100 8.86 17.47 -10.56
C TYR A 100 8.45 18.86 -10.04
N GLY A 101 7.40 18.94 -9.22
CA GLY A 101 6.90 20.20 -8.69
C GLY A 101 6.08 20.05 -7.43
N TRP A 102 5.98 21.14 -6.63
CA TRP A 102 5.25 21.18 -5.38
C TRP A 102 4.65 22.56 -5.11
N ASP A 103 3.35 22.63 -4.88
CA ASP A 103 2.68 23.80 -4.37
C ASP A 103 2.22 23.57 -2.93
N GLU A 104 2.80 24.33 -1.99
CA GLU A 104 2.57 24.14 -0.55
C GLU A 104 1.16 24.56 -0.12
N GLU A 105 0.57 25.56 -0.77
CA GLU A 105 -0.72 26.12 -0.37
C GLU A 105 -1.88 25.17 -0.72
N SER A 106 -1.84 24.57 -1.91
CA SER A 106 -2.86 23.60 -2.33
C SER A 106 -2.53 22.16 -1.96
N GLY A 107 -1.26 21.85 -1.63
CA GLY A 107 -0.76 20.50 -1.45
C GLY A 107 -0.59 19.73 -2.77
N MET A 108 -0.55 20.42 -3.91
CA MET A 108 -0.39 19.78 -5.23
C MET A 108 1.05 19.35 -5.48
N LEU A 109 1.20 18.15 -6.00
CA LEU A 109 2.48 17.56 -6.44
C LEU A 109 2.42 17.22 -7.92
N LEU A 110 3.51 17.49 -8.65
CA LEU A 110 3.75 16.92 -9.97
C LEU A 110 4.67 15.71 -9.83
N PHE A 111 4.23 14.58 -10.39
CA PHE A 111 4.95 13.32 -10.37
C PHE A 111 5.29 12.82 -11.78
N GLU A 112 6.30 11.98 -11.86
CA GLU A 112 6.52 11.09 -13.01
C GLU A 112 5.25 10.30 -13.31
N ASP A 113 4.83 10.26 -14.58
CA ASP A 113 3.70 9.43 -15.02
C ASP A 113 4.19 8.00 -15.30
N LEU A 114 3.87 7.10 -14.38
CA LEU A 114 4.24 5.68 -14.43
C LEU A 114 3.33 4.85 -15.34
N GLY A 115 2.40 5.48 -16.05
CA GLY A 115 1.44 4.76 -16.87
C GLY A 115 0.26 4.20 -16.08
N ASP A 116 -0.27 3.07 -16.55
CA ASP A 116 -1.54 2.54 -16.05
C ASP A 116 -1.43 1.10 -15.54
N ILE A 117 -0.26 0.44 -15.68
CA ILE A 117 -0.11 -0.99 -15.37
C ILE A 117 0.33 -1.15 -13.92
N LYS A 118 -0.56 -1.70 -13.08
CA LYS A 118 -0.24 -2.14 -11.74
C LYS A 118 0.18 -3.61 -11.74
N LEU A 119 1.00 -4.01 -10.77
CA LEU A 119 1.31 -5.42 -10.55
C LEU A 119 0.03 -6.25 -10.36
N HIS A 120 -0.94 -5.73 -9.61
CA HIS A 120 -2.27 -6.32 -9.44
C HIS A 120 -2.92 -6.66 -10.79
N ASP A 121 -3.07 -5.67 -11.67
CA ASP A 121 -3.77 -5.84 -12.95
C ASP A 121 -3.02 -6.81 -13.87
N TYR A 122 -1.68 -6.75 -13.85
CA TYR A 122 -0.82 -7.68 -14.56
C TYR A 122 -0.99 -9.13 -14.09
N VAL A 123 -1.03 -9.35 -12.76
CA VAL A 123 -1.26 -10.70 -12.20
C VAL A 123 -2.63 -11.23 -12.58
N LEU A 124 -3.69 -10.41 -12.46
CA LEU A 124 -5.05 -10.83 -12.83
C LEU A 124 -5.16 -11.18 -14.31
N GLU A 125 -4.49 -10.44 -15.19
CA GLU A 125 -4.45 -10.76 -16.63
C GLU A 125 -3.81 -12.15 -16.90
N LYS A 126 -2.83 -12.56 -16.09
CA LYS A 126 -2.15 -13.85 -16.25
C LYS A 126 -2.80 -15.00 -15.48
N GLN A 127 -3.72 -14.69 -14.55
CA GLN A 127 -4.45 -15.75 -13.83
C GLN A 127 -5.22 -16.66 -14.78
N GLY A 128 -5.17 -17.98 -14.48
CA GLY A 128 -5.80 -19.01 -15.30
C GLY A 128 -4.94 -19.52 -16.46
N SER A 129 -3.75 -18.97 -16.70
CA SER A 129 -2.77 -19.56 -17.62
C SER A 129 -1.88 -20.58 -16.90
N ASP A 130 -1.49 -21.66 -17.60
CA ASP A 130 -0.65 -22.73 -17.04
C ASP A 130 0.73 -22.24 -16.55
N ASN A 131 1.22 -21.14 -17.11
CA ASN A 131 2.51 -20.52 -16.77
C ASN A 131 2.39 -19.22 -15.99
N CYS A 132 1.26 -18.96 -15.32
CA CYS A 132 1.02 -17.72 -14.57
C CYS A 132 2.18 -17.38 -13.63
N ILE A 133 2.55 -18.32 -12.75
CA ILE A 133 3.61 -18.10 -11.76
C ILE A 133 4.95 -17.79 -12.43
N ASP A 134 5.33 -18.52 -13.48
CA ASP A 134 6.61 -18.27 -14.18
C ASP A 134 6.64 -16.87 -14.85
N THR A 135 5.47 -16.40 -15.29
CA THR A 135 5.32 -15.08 -15.92
C THR A 135 5.42 -13.93 -14.91
N ILE A 136 4.82 -14.07 -13.71
CA ILE A 136 4.81 -13.01 -12.70
C ILE A 136 6.05 -13.07 -11.78
N ARG A 137 6.70 -14.23 -11.64
CA ARG A 137 7.88 -14.45 -10.78
C ARG A 137 8.97 -13.39 -10.95
N PRO A 138 9.41 -13.00 -12.16
CA PRO A 138 10.47 -12.01 -12.33
C PRO A 138 10.14 -10.66 -11.68
N TYR A 139 8.89 -10.24 -11.74
CA TYR A 139 8.42 -8.99 -11.12
C TYR A 139 8.41 -9.10 -9.60
N TYR A 140 7.86 -10.19 -9.04
CA TYR A 140 7.86 -10.40 -7.59
C TYR A 140 9.27 -10.49 -7.00
N LEU A 141 10.23 -11.10 -7.71
CA LEU A 141 11.62 -11.12 -7.28
C LEU A 141 12.23 -9.71 -7.23
N GLN A 142 11.90 -8.85 -8.18
CA GLN A 142 12.31 -7.44 -8.15
C GLN A 142 11.60 -6.68 -7.01
N VAL A 143 10.32 -6.95 -6.77
CA VAL A 143 9.53 -6.32 -5.71
C VAL A 143 10.10 -6.66 -4.34
N VAL A 144 10.37 -7.93 -4.01
CA VAL A 144 10.93 -8.31 -2.70
C VAL A 144 12.35 -7.76 -2.50
N LYS A 145 13.15 -7.65 -3.58
CA LYS A 145 14.45 -6.98 -3.55
C LYS A 145 14.30 -5.48 -3.26
N GLY A 146 13.36 -4.83 -3.94
CA GLY A 146 13.06 -3.41 -3.73
C GLY A 146 12.53 -3.14 -2.32
N LEU A 147 11.68 -4.04 -1.79
CA LEU A 147 11.17 -3.98 -0.43
C LEU A 147 12.29 -4.03 0.60
N ALA A 148 13.19 -5.03 0.52
CA ALA A 148 14.34 -5.13 1.42
C ALA A 148 15.21 -3.87 1.37
N THR A 149 15.44 -3.33 0.16
CA THR A 149 16.18 -2.07 -0.03
C THR A 149 15.47 -0.90 0.63
N MET A 150 14.17 -0.75 0.42
CA MET A 150 13.34 0.33 0.98
C MET A 150 13.36 0.28 2.50
N GLN A 151 13.19 -0.88 3.11
CA GLN A 151 13.12 -1.02 4.55
C GLN A 151 14.46 -0.73 5.23
N VAL A 152 15.57 -1.22 4.67
CA VAL A 152 16.91 -1.08 5.28
C VAL A 152 17.57 0.25 4.95
N LYS A 153 17.41 0.76 3.71
CA LYS A 153 18.00 2.04 3.32
C LYS A 153 17.09 3.22 3.61
N GLY A 154 15.76 3.03 3.47
CA GLY A 154 14.79 4.09 3.72
C GLY A 154 14.67 4.51 5.19
N VAL A 155 15.17 3.70 6.14
CA VAL A 155 15.22 4.12 7.56
C VAL A 155 16.40 5.05 7.85
N LYS A 156 17.44 5.03 7.04
CA LYS A 156 18.63 5.85 7.26
C LYS A 156 18.26 7.33 7.16
N ASP A 157 18.51 8.09 8.22
CA ASP A 157 18.18 9.52 8.31
C ASP A 157 16.67 9.85 8.14
N PHE A 158 15.78 8.87 8.37
CA PHE A 158 14.34 9.08 8.32
C PHE A 158 13.87 9.95 9.49
N ASP A 159 13.17 11.07 9.19
CA ASP A 159 12.62 11.95 10.22
C ASP A 159 11.16 11.58 10.53
N ASN A 160 10.90 11.14 11.76
CA ASN A 160 9.56 10.79 12.24
C ASN A 160 8.54 11.96 12.16
N LYS A 161 8.99 13.20 11.99
CA LYS A 161 8.12 14.36 11.76
C LYS A 161 7.44 14.35 10.41
N TRP A 162 7.91 13.53 9.48
CA TRP A 162 7.25 13.33 8.18
C TRP A 162 6.00 12.45 8.26
N CYS A 163 5.83 11.72 9.37
CA CYS A 163 4.66 10.86 9.56
C CYS A 163 3.43 11.72 9.91
N TRP A 164 2.47 11.79 9.01
CA TRP A 164 1.24 12.58 9.21
C TRP A 164 0.23 11.92 10.18
N ASP A 165 0.35 10.62 10.43
CA ASP A 165 -0.53 9.86 11.32
C ASP A 165 0.25 9.45 12.61
N THR A 166 0.81 8.25 12.65
CA THR A 166 1.60 7.77 13.80
C THR A 166 3.02 7.42 13.36
N PRO A 167 4.05 7.79 14.15
CA PRO A 167 5.45 7.57 13.75
C PRO A 167 5.92 6.12 13.90
N LEU A 168 5.20 5.30 14.67
CA LEU A 168 5.59 3.92 14.99
C LEU A 168 4.41 2.96 14.81
N TYR A 169 4.75 1.71 14.50
CA TYR A 169 3.85 0.56 14.59
C TYR A 169 3.94 -0.03 16.00
N ASP A 170 2.92 0.18 16.83
CA ASP A 170 2.90 -0.15 18.26
C ASP A 170 1.71 -1.02 18.67
N VAL A 171 1.70 -1.49 19.93
CA VAL A 171 0.61 -2.30 20.51
C VAL A 171 -0.76 -1.63 20.34
N ARG A 172 -0.84 -0.32 20.50
CA ARG A 172 -2.09 0.40 20.33
C ARG A 172 -2.60 0.32 18.91
N THR A 173 -1.72 0.50 17.93
CA THR A 173 -2.04 0.35 16.50
C THR A 173 -2.54 -1.07 16.22
N MET A 174 -1.85 -2.10 16.73
CA MET A 174 -2.23 -3.50 16.57
C MET A 174 -3.63 -3.79 17.13
N LEU A 175 -3.91 -3.33 18.36
CA LEU A 175 -5.19 -3.59 19.04
C LEU A 175 -6.33 -2.73 18.48
N GLU A 176 -6.11 -1.44 18.20
CA GLU A 176 -7.19 -0.55 17.78
C GLU A 176 -7.47 -0.62 16.27
N ARG A 177 -6.41 -0.75 15.44
CA ARG A 177 -6.51 -0.61 13.98
C ARG A 177 -6.40 -1.93 13.21
N GLU A 178 -6.09 -3.04 13.88
CA GLU A 178 -5.97 -4.35 13.26
C GLU A 178 -6.90 -5.37 13.92
N SER A 179 -6.51 -6.03 15.01
CA SER A 179 -7.35 -7.05 15.66
C SER A 179 -8.70 -6.49 16.14
N GLY A 180 -8.73 -5.32 16.76
CA GLY A 180 -9.97 -4.65 17.13
C GLY A 180 -10.77 -4.15 15.91
N TYR A 181 -10.12 -3.86 14.79
CA TYR A 181 -10.79 -3.52 13.54
C TYR A 181 -11.49 -4.74 12.94
N PHE A 182 -10.83 -5.92 12.93
CA PHE A 182 -11.46 -7.20 12.62
C PHE A 182 -12.70 -7.44 13.46
N LEU A 183 -12.58 -7.30 14.79
CA LEU A 183 -13.69 -7.53 15.70
C LEU A 183 -14.88 -6.60 15.41
N ARG A 184 -14.64 -5.30 15.38
CA ARG A 184 -15.73 -4.31 15.21
C ARG A 184 -16.31 -4.31 13.80
N ALA A 185 -15.47 -4.13 12.77
CA ALA A 185 -15.97 -3.90 11.42
C ALA A 185 -16.41 -5.19 10.72
N PHE A 186 -15.69 -6.29 10.93
CA PHE A 186 -16.02 -7.55 10.28
C PHE A 186 -16.93 -8.43 11.13
N TRP A 187 -16.50 -8.80 12.34
CA TRP A 187 -17.23 -9.78 13.14
C TRP A 187 -18.58 -9.23 13.63
N GLN A 188 -18.57 -8.05 14.27
CA GLN A 188 -19.76 -7.45 14.85
C GLN A 188 -20.61 -6.73 13.80
N ASP A 189 -20.02 -5.79 13.03
CA ASP A 189 -20.81 -4.98 12.11
C ASP A 189 -21.21 -5.76 10.84
N TYR A 190 -20.24 -6.41 10.16
CA TYR A 190 -20.53 -7.05 8.87
C TYR A 190 -21.29 -8.36 9.05
N LEU A 191 -20.80 -9.29 9.88
CA LEU A 191 -21.44 -10.60 10.13
C LEU A 191 -22.62 -10.52 11.12
N GLY A 192 -22.66 -9.52 12.03
CA GLY A 192 -23.73 -9.38 13.04
C GLY A 192 -23.57 -10.30 14.25
N GLU A 193 -22.37 -10.84 14.47
CA GLU A 193 -22.07 -11.81 15.52
C GLU A 193 -21.61 -11.11 16.81
N LYS A 194 -21.83 -11.81 17.96
CA LYS A 194 -21.36 -11.33 19.25
C LYS A 194 -19.88 -11.69 19.44
N GLU A 195 -19.17 -10.84 20.17
CA GLU A 195 -17.79 -11.09 20.55
C GLU A 195 -17.64 -12.41 21.30
N PRO A 196 -16.77 -13.33 20.85
CA PRO A 196 -16.47 -14.56 21.55
C PRO A 196 -15.70 -14.28 22.85
N SER A 197 -16.08 -14.98 23.93
CA SER A 197 -15.36 -14.88 25.21
C SER A 197 -13.93 -15.40 25.04
N GLY A 198 -12.93 -14.64 25.50
CA GLY A 198 -11.52 -14.98 25.39
C GLY A 198 -10.82 -14.46 24.13
N LEU A 199 -11.55 -13.89 23.17
CA LEU A 199 -10.95 -13.38 21.93
C LEU A 199 -10.04 -12.16 22.17
N GLN A 200 -10.46 -11.25 23.07
CA GLN A 200 -9.65 -10.07 23.40
C GLN A 200 -8.33 -10.45 24.07
N GLU A 201 -8.35 -11.46 24.94
CA GLU A 201 -7.14 -11.99 25.60
C GLU A 201 -6.14 -12.57 24.58
N GLU A 202 -6.63 -13.25 23.53
CA GLU A 202 -5.78 -13.75 22.44
C GLU A 202 -5.23 -12.60 21.60
N PHE A 203 -6.02 -11.56 21.29
CA PHE A 203 -5.53 -10.35 20.62
C PHE A 203 -4.45 -9.62 21.43
N ASP A 204 -4.67 -9.48 22.76
CA ASP A 204 -3.68 -8.87 23.64
C ASP A 204 -2.38 -9.69 23.70
N SER A 205 -2.49 -11.02 23.64
CA SER A 205 -1.33 -11.90 23.60
C SER A 205 -0.55 -11.76 22.30
N LEU A 206 -1.26 -11.77 21.14
CA LEU A 206 -0.67 -11.57 19.82
C LEU A 206 0.04 -10.22 19.70
N ALA A 207 -0.62 -9.13 20.13
CA ALA A 207 -0.05 -7.79 20.09
C ALA A 207 1.20 -7.67 20.98
N ARG A 208 1.20 -8.27 22.18
CA ARG A 208 2.38 -8.30 23.06
C ARG A 208 3.55 -9.05 22.44
N GLN A 209 3.31 -10.19 21.78
CA GLN A 209 4.36 -10.94 21.09
C GLN A 209 4.91 -10.15 19.90
N ALA A 210 4.04 -9.59 19.05
CA ALA A 210 4.44 -8.78 17.91
C ALA A 210 5.18 -7.50 18.31
N ALA A 211 4.89 -6.93 19.47
CA ALA A 211 5.58 -5.74 19.99
C ALA A 211 7.03 -5.99 20.46
N LEU A 212 7.44 -7.24 20.60
CA LEU A 212 8.84 -7.61 20.89
C LEU A 212 9.72 -7.59 19.63
N ILE A 213 9.12 -7.51 18.45
CA ILE A 213 9.82 -7.44 17.17
C ILE A 213 10.42 -6.04 17.00
N SER A 214 11.64 -5.98 16.44
CA SER A 214 12.29 -4.69 16.18
C SER A 214 11.48 -3.80 15.22
N ASN A 215 11.27 -2.55 15.61
CA ASN A 215 10.57 -1.52 14.86
C ASN A 215 11.53 -0.48 14.24
N GLU A 216 12.76 -0.86 13.92
CA GLU A 216 13.85 0.04 13.54
C GLU A 216 14.00 0.17 12.01
N TYR A 217 13.03 -0.27 11.22
CA TYR A 217 13.09 -0.25 9.75
C TYR A 217 12.01 0.66 9.17
N PHE A 218 12.20 1.10 7.93
CA PHE A 218 11.13 1.81 7.22
C PHE A 218 9.98 0.84 6.93
N LEU A 219 8.78 1.25 7.24
CA LEU A 219 7.53 0.52 7.00
C LEU A 219 6.65 1.33 6.05
N HIS A 220 6.32 0.76 4.90
CA HIS A 220 5.39 1.36 3.94
C HIS A 220 3.94 1.31 4.44
N ARG A 221 3.56 0.23 5.15
CA ARG A 221 2.27 -0.09 5.75
C ARG A 221 1.25 -0.68 4.77
N ASP A 222 1.11 -0.14 3.57
CA ASP A 222 0.15 -0.61 2.57
C ASP A 222 0.85 -1.17 1.32
N PHE A 223 1.87 -2.03 1.53
CA PHE A 223 2.70 -2.62 0.49
C PHE A 223 2.01 -3.82 -0.17
N GLN A 224 1.02 -3.52 -1.01
CA GLN A 224 0.18 -4.51 -1.71
C GLN A 224 0.31 -4.35 -3.23
N SER A 225 -0.12 -5.36 -3.99
CA SER A 225 0.03 -5.39 -5.45
C SER A 225 -0.59 -4.19 -6.18
N ARG A 226 -1.63 -3.57 -5.62
CA ARG A 226 -2.28 -2.37 -6.15
C ARG A 226 -1.46 -1.09 -5.99
N ASN A 227 -0.47 -1.10 -5.09
CA ASN A 227 0.42 0.03 -4.81
C ASN A 227 1.81 -0.16 -5.44
N ILE A 228 1.92 -1.05 -6.41
CA ILE A 228 3.14 -1.32 -7.18
C ILE A 228 2.82 -1.13 -8.67
N MET A 229 3.44 -0.12 -9.28
CA MET A 229 3.35 0.13 -10.72
C MET A 229 4.42 -0.66 -11.45
N LEU A 230 4.12 -1.16 -12.63
CA LEU A 230 5.10 -1.75 -13.55
C LEU A 230 5.41 -0.73 -14.66
N TYR A 231 6.59 -0.14 -14.61
CA TYR A 231 7.02 0.90 -15.52
C TYR A 231 8.36 0.54 -16.15
N HIS A 232 8.39 0.41 -17.47
CA HIS A 232 9.58 -0.08 -18.21
C HIS A 232 10.10 -1.43 -17.66
N ASP A 233 9.20 -2.37 -17.38
CA ASP A 233 9.49 -3.70 -16.80
C ASP A 233 10.14 -3.67 -15.39
N GLU A 234 10.08 -2.54 -14.70
CA GLU A 234 10.56 -2.37 -13.33
C GLU A 234 9.42 -2.00 -12.38
N PRO A 235 9.41 -2.54 -11.14
CA PRO A 235 8.45 -2.13 -10.13
C PRO A 235 8.78 -0.75 -9.57
N CYS A 236 7.75 0.11 -9.46
CA CYS A 236 7.81 1.40 -8.83
C CYS A 236 6.75 1.47 -7.72
N PHE A 237 7.15 1.85 -6.49
CA PHE A 237 6.28 1.84 -5.32
C PHE A 237 5.56 3.17 -5.15
N ILE A 238 4.25 3.11 -4.96
CA ILE A 238 3.38 4.28 -4.76
C ILE A 238 2.61 4.15 -3.45
N ASP A 239 1.94 5.22 -3.03
CA ASP A 239 1.09 5.26 -1.82
C ASP A 239 1.87 5.11 -0.50
N PHE A 240 3.10 5.65 -0.45
CA PHE A 240 4.05 5.54 0.66
C PHE A 240 3.88 6.60 1.75
N GLN A 241 2.90 7.49 1.67
CA GLN A 241 2.70 8.57 2.68
C GLN A 241 2.34 8.05 4.07
N GLY A 242 1.85 6.81 4.17
CA GLY A 242 1.68 6.11 5.43
C GLY A 242 2.98 5.65 6.09
N GLY A 243 4.12 5.93 5.44
CA GLY A 243 5.45 5.49 5.85
C GLY A 243 5.83 5.93 7.26
N ARG A 244 6.44 5.00 8.00
CA ARG A 244 6.83 5.17 9.40
C ARG A 244 7.93 4.19 9.78
N LEU A 245 8.30 4.13 11.07
CA LEU A 245 9.14 3.05 11.58
C LEU A 245 8.29 1.82 11.95
N GLY A 246 8.80 0.64 11.63
CA GLY A 246 8.12 -0.62 11.89
C GLY A 246 8.98 -1.86 11.61
N PRO A 247 8.40 -3.06 11.76
CA PRO A 247 9.09 -4.32 11.59
C PRO A 247 9.20 -4.75 10.12
N LEU A 248 10.26 -5.49 9.77
CA LEU A 248 10.54 -5.97 8.41
C LEU A 248 9.43 -6.85 7.81
N GLY A 249 8.86 -7.77 8.61
CA GLY A 249 7.92 -8.78 8.11
C GLY A 249 6.55 -8.24 7.70
N TYR A 250 6.14 -7.05 8.17
CA TYR A 250 4.78 -6.54 7.97
C TYR A 250 4.45 -6.22 6.51
N ASP A 251 5.31 -5.49 5.82
CA ASP A 251 5.12 -5.16 4.41
C ASP A 251 5.26 -6.39 3.50
N LEU A 252 6.16 -7.31 3.85
CA LEU A 252 6.25 -8.60 3.18
C LEU A 252 4.94 -9.38 3.31
N ALA A 253 4.36 -9.41 4.50
CA ALA A 253 3.05 -10.02 4.71
C ALA A 253 1.96 -9.31 3.89
N SER A 254 1.93 -7.98 3.86
CA SER A 254 0.98 -7.21 3.04
C SER A 254 1.03 -7.60 1.56
N LEU A 255 2.22 -7.90 1.03
CA LEU A 255 2.41 -8.33 -0.36
C LEU A 255 1.98 -9.78 -0.59
N LEU A 256 2.35 -10.69 0.33
CA LEU A 256 2.23 -12.13 0.09
C LEU A 256 0.85 -12.68 0.40
N ILE A 257 0.17 -12.13 1.45
CA ILE A 257 -1.21 -12.52 1.79
C ILE A 257 -2.25 -11.61 1.15
N ASP A 258 -1.88 -10.83 0.12
CA ASP A 258 -2.75 -9.90 -0.59
C ASP A 258 -3.95 -10.63 -1.21
N PRO A 259 -5.20 -10.42 -0.71
CA PRO A 259 -6.37 -11.12 -1.23
C PRO A 259 -6.77 -10.70 -2.64
N TYR A 260 -6.25 -9.56 -3.12
CA TYR A 260 -6.53 -9.08 -4.47
C TYR A 260 -5.98 -10.02 -5.54
N VAL A 261 -4.87 -10.69 -5.26
CA VAL A 261 -4.19 -11.60 -6.20
C VAL A 261 -4.12 -13.04 -5.72
N ALA A 262 -4.27 -13.27 -4.40
CA ALA A 262 -4.32 -14.59 -3.77
C ALA A 262 -3.22 -15.54 -4.27
N LEU A 263 -1.97 -15.19 -4.05
CA LEU A 263 -0.81 -15.98 -4.48
C LEU A 263 -0.84 -17.39 -3.88
N PRO A 264 -0.45 -18.44 -4.65
CA PRO A 264 -0.33 -19.79 -4.11
C PRO A 264 0.69 -19.87 -2.98
N GLN A 265 0.41 -20.68 -1.96
CA GLN A 265 1.23 -20.77 -0.73
C GLN A 265 2.69 -21.12 -1.03
N ASN A 266 2.95 -22.09 -1.91
CA ASN A 266 4.32 -22.46 -2.29
C ASN A 266 5.10 -21.31 -2.94
N PHE A 267 4.42 -20.40 -3.65
CA PHE A 267 5.05 -19.22 -4.22
C PHE A 267 5.28 -18.14 -3.16
N GLN A 268 4.36 -17.99 -2.18
CA GLN A 268 4.59 -17.13 -1.03
C GLN A 268 5.83 -17.55 -0.24
N GLU A 269 5.97 -18.86 0.05
CA GLU A 269 7.13 -19.43 0.75
C GLU A 269 8.44 -19.18 -0.03
N GLU A 270 8.44 -19.40 -1.36
CA GLU A 270 9.57 -19.03 -2.21
C GLU A 270 9.95 -17.55 -2.08
N LEU A 271 8.96 -16.65 -2.08
CA LEU A 271 9.21 -15.22 -1.98
C LEU A 271 9.72 -14.78 -0.61
N VAL A 272 9.32 -15.45 0.48
CA VAL A 272 9.92 -15.26 1.81
C VAL A 272 11.42 -15.59 1.77
N GLU A 273 11.80 -16.75 1.22
CA GLU A 273 13.21 -17.13 1.08
C GLU A 273 13.99 -16.14 0.21
N LYS A 274 13.40 -15.70 -0.91
CA LYS A 274 14.02 -14.71 -1.80
C LYS A 274 14.16 -13.33 -1.16
N TYR A 275 13.20 -12.92 -0.34
CA TYR A 275 13.32 -11.71 0.46
C TYR A 275 14.47 -11.81 1.47
N LEU A 276 14.58 -12.94 2.19
CA LEU A 276 15.66 -13.20 3.12
C LEU A 276 17.03 -13.20 2.43
N ASP A 277 17.14 -13.81 1.24
CA ASP A 277 18.38 -13.75 0.43
C ASP A 277 18.80 -12.30 0.14
N GLN A 278 17.84 -11.41 -0.14
CA GLN A 278 18.14 -9.99 -0.38
C GLN A 278 18.45 -9.22 0.91
N LEU A 279 17.77 -9.57 1.99
CA LEU A 279 17.96 -8.91 3.29
C LEU A 279 19.35 -9.20 3.86
N GLU A 280 19.86 -10.45 3.73
CA GLU A 280 21.19 -10.86 4.17
C GLU A 280 22.34 -10.14 3.44
N ILE A 281 22.08 -9.61 2.24
CA ILE A 281 23.06 -8.75 1.55
C ILE A 281 23.21 -7.39 2.25
N LEU A 282 22.16 -6.94 2.95
CA LEU A 282 22.06 -5.60 3.53
C LEU A 282 22.38 -5.59 5.03
N ILE A 283 21.91 -6.60 5.77
CA ILE A 283 22.04 -6.73 7.23
C ILE A 283 22.20 -8.21 7.65
N PRO A 284 22.78 -8.49 8.81
CA PRO A 284 22.74 -9.83 9.41
C PRO A 284 21.29 -10.24 9.75
N VAL A 285 20.90 -11.46 9.42
CA VAL A 285 19.54 -11.98 9.65
C VAL A 285 19.58 -13.35 10.30
N ASP A 286 18.75 -13.56 11.32
CA ASP A 286 18.40 -14.89 11.83
C ASP A 286 17.12 -15.33 11.09
N ARG A 287 17.26 -16.24 10.11
CA ARG A 287 16.15 -16.69 9.25
C ARG A 287 15.03 -17.35 10.05
N MET A 288 15.37 -18.18 11.04
CA MET A 288 14.36 -18.89 11.84
C MET A 288 13.53 -17.90 12.65
N LYS A 289 14.20 -17.01 13.35
CA LYS A 289 13.56 -15.94 14.12
C LYS A 289 12.70 -15.04 13.20
N PHE A 290 13.23 -14.66 12.03
CA PHE A 290 12.47 -13.84 11.08
C PHE A 290 11.16 -14.51 10.64
N VAL A 291 11.17 -15.82 10.35
CA VAL A 291 9.95 -16.54 9.92
C VAL A 291 8.90 -16.55 11.04
N GLU A 292 9.30 -16.74 12.29
CA GLU A 292 8.38 -16.66 13.44
C GLU A 292 7.79 -15.24 13.58
N GLU A 293 8.64 -14.21 13.50
CA GLU A 293 8.23 -12.80 13.55
C GLU A 293 7.30 -12.44 12.36
N TYR A 294 7.62 -12.91 11.16
CA TYR A 294 6.79 -12.73 9.97
C TYR A 294 5.39 -13.32 10.15
N LEU A 295 5.26 -14.52 10.71
CA LEU A 295 3.95 -15.16 10.94
C LEU A 295 3.09 -14.33 11.91
N LEU A 296 3.66 -13.81 13.01
CA LEU A 296 2.95 -12.92 13.95
C LEU A 296 2.44 -11.66 13.25
N LEU A 297 3.28 -11.04 12.42
CA LEU A 297 2.92 -9.83 11.67
C LEU A 297 1.93 -10.11 10.54
N ALA A 298 2.04 -11.28 9.89
CA ALA A 298 1.10 -11.73 8.87
C ALA A 298 -0.30 -11.92 9.45
N LEU A 299 -0.40 -12.49 10.67
CA LEU A 299 -1.68 -12.64 11.35
C LEU A 299 -2.29 -11.26 11.70
N GLN A 300 -1.51 -10.34 12.28
CA GLN A 300 -1.96 -8.97 12.55
C GLN A 300 -2.42 -8.26 11.25
N ARG A 301 -1.63 -8.34 10.20
CA ARG A 301 -1.97 -7.72 8.91
C ARG A 301 -3.22 -8.34 8.29
N ASN A 302 -3.41 -9.65 8.38
CA ASN A 302 -4.60 -10.31 7.86
C ASN A 302 -5.87 -9.85 8.59
N LEU A 303 -5.83 -9.74 9.93
CA LEU A 303 -6.94 -9.19 10.72
C LEU A 303 -7.29 -7.77 10.27
N GLN A 304 -6.29 -6.93 10.01
CA GLN A 304 -6.50 -5.58 9.49
C GLN A 304 -7.16 -5.61 8.11
N ILE A 305 -6.70 -6.45 7.18
CA ILE A 305 -7.25 -6.58 5.82
C ILE A 305 -8.73 -6.98 5.86
N VAL A 306 -9.08 -8.01 6.63
CA VAL A 306 -10.46 -8.47 6.77
C VAL A 306 -11.36 -7.36 7.34
N GLY A 307 -10.90 -6.67 8.39
CA GLY A 307 -11.60 -5.53 8.98
C GLY A 307 -11.80 -4.38 7.99
N ALA A 308 -10.77 -4.05 7.20
CA ALA A 308 -10.81 -2.98 6.21
C ALA A 308 -11.80 -3.28 5.07
N PHE A 309 -11.79 -4.49 4.52
CA PHE A 309 -12.72 -4.86 3.46
C PHE A 309 -14.18 -4.86 3.94
N ALA A 310 -14.43 -5.37 5.15
CA ALA A 310 -15.76 -5.31 5.75
C ALA A 310 -16.26 -3.88 5.95
N PHE A 311 -15.41 -2.99 6.47
CA PHE A 311 -15.71 -1.57 6.62
C PHE A 311 -15.99 -0.88 5.28
N LEU A 312 -15.14 -1.10 4.30
CA LEU A 312 -15.29 -0.51 2.97
C LEU A 312 -16.58 -0.97 2.31
N THR A 313 -16.92 -2.25 2.42
CA THR A 313 -18.15 -2.83 1.88
C THR A 313 -19.38 -2.28 2.59
N LYS A 314 -19.45 -2.41 3.91
CA LYS A 314 -20.68 -2.11 4.67
C LYS A 314 -20.85 -0.63 4.98
N GLN A 315 -19.82 0.04 5.49
CA GLN A 315 -19.90 1.43 5.95
C GLN A 315 -19.68 2.43 4.80
N ARG A 316 -18.72 2.17 3.91
CA ARG A 316 -18.42 3.04 2.75
C ARG A 316 -19.21 2.68 1.50
N LYS A 317 -20.04 1.62 1.53
CA LYS A 317 -20.85 1.15 0.41
C LYS A 317 -20.07 0.83 -0.87
N LYS A 318 -18.79 0.49 -0.75
CA LYS A 318 -17.92 0.09 -1.84
C LYS A 318 -18.00 -1.43 -2.04
N GLN A 319 -19.02 -1.91 -2.76
CA GLN A 319 -19.30 -3.34 -2.96
C GLN A 319 -18.14 -4.12 -3.61
N PHE A 320 -17.28 -3.44 -4.34
CA PHE A 320 -16.08 -4.02 -4.94
C PHE A 320 -15.23 -4.84 -3.95
N PHE A 321 -15.18 -4.45 -2.68
CA PHE A 321 -14.33 -5.12 -1.68
C PHE A 321 -14.94 -6.40 -1.11
N GLU A 322 -16.23 -6.63 -1.29
CA GLU A 322 -16.94 -7.80 -0.74
C GLU A 322 -16.38 -9.13 -1.26
N GLN A 323 -16.04 -9.20 -2.54
CA GLN A 323 -15.49 -10.39 -3.19
C GLN A 323 -14.15 -10.85 -2.58
N TYR A 324 -13.42 -9.97 -1.89
CA TYR A 324 -12.11 -10.25 -1.29
C TYR A 324 -12.21 -10.70 0.17
N LEU A 325 -13.40 -10.65 0.80
CA LEU A 325 -13.59 -11.10 2.19
C LEU A 325 -13.34 -12.59 2.34
N GLN A 326 -13.90 -13.42 1.45
CA GLN A 326 -13.70 -14.86 1.52
C GLN A 326 -12.23 -15.27 1.31
N PRO A 327 -11.49 -14.76 0.29
CA PRO A 327 -10.06 -15.00 0.17
C PRO A 327 -9.26 -14.56 1.41
N ALA A 328 -9.56 -13.40 1.98
CA ALA A 328 -8.86 -12.90 3.18
C ALA A 328 -9.12 -13.79 4.41
N VAL A 329 -10.35 -14.26 4.61
CA VAL A 329 -10.69 -15.20 5.69
C VAL A 329 -10.10 -16.60 5.45
N ASN A 330 -9.98 -17.05 4.20
CA ASN A 330 -9.29 -18.29 3.89
C ASN A 330 -7.80 -18.18 4.27
N SER A 331 -7.14 -17.07 3.94
CA SER A 331 -5.76 -16.80 4.36
C SER A 331 -5.62 -16.74 5.88
N LEU A 332 -6.60 -16.15 6.60
CA LEU A 332 -6.64 -16.16 8.07
C LEU A 332 -6.67 -17.59 8.63
N ASN A 333 -7.54 -18.45 8.09
CA ASN A 333 -7.64 -19.84 8.51
C ASN A 333 -6.31 -20.59 8.26
N THR A 334 -5.69 -20.40 7.08
CA THR A 334 -4.39 -21.03 6.75
C THR A 334 -3.28 -20.58 7.71
N LEU A 335 -3.19 -19.28 8.03
CA LEU A 335 -2.22 -18.78 9.01
C LEU A 335 -2.40 -19.42 10.37
N LEU A 336 -3.64 -19.56 10.84
CA LEU A 336 -3.95 -20.14 12.15
C LEU A 336 -3.71 -21.66 12.24
N GLU A 337 -3.42 -22.34 11.12
CA GLU A 337 -2.95 -23.73 11.11
C GLU A 337 -1.48 -23.87 11.52
N CYS A 338 -0.69 -22.78 11.48
CA CYS A 338 0.71 -22.80 11.88
C CYS A 338 0.86 -23.11 13.39
N GLU A 339 1.86 -23.92 13.75
CA GLU A 339 2.08 -24.40 15.11
C GLU A 339 2.25 -23.26 16.13
N ILE A 340 2.88 -22.15 15.73
CA ILE A 340 3.07 -20.96 16.57
C ILE A 340 1.75 -20.38 17.12
N PHE A 341 0.62 -20.65 16.47
CA PHE A 341 -0.71 -20.20 16.88
C PHE A 341 -1.54 -21.30 17.53
N SER A 342 -0.93 -22.40 17.98
CA SER A 342 -1.67 -23.54 18.58
C SER A 342 -2.56 -23.15 19.76
N ASP A 343 -2.13 -22.15 20.54
CA ASP A 343 -2.84 -21.65 21.71
C ASP A 343 -3.97 -20.65 21.38
N MET A 344 -4.06 -20.16 20.13
CA MET A 344 -5.10 -19.22 19.69
C MET A 344 -6.39 -19.94 19.27
N THR A 345 -6.98 -20.65 20.18
CA THR A 345 -8.13 -21.54 19.91
C THR A 345 -9.42 -20.77 19.63
N VAL A 346 -9.65 -19.65 20.34
CA VAL A 346 -10.85 -18.83 20.17
C VAL A 346 -10.83 -18.11 18.82
N LEU A 347 -9.67 -17.55 18.43
CA LEU A 347 -9.52 -16.90 17.13
C LEU A 347 -9.64 -17.91 15.98
N ARG A 348 -9.09 -19.12 16.14
CA ARG A 348 -9.22 -20.21 15.15
C ARG A 348 -10.69 -20.60 14.96
N ASP A 349 -11.45 -20.80 16.03
CA ASP A 349 -12.87 -21.12 15.97
C ASP A 349 -13.65 -19.97 15.32
N THR A 350 -13.34 -18.73 15.70
CA THR A 350 -13.94 -17.51 15.14
C THR A 350 -13.70 -17.43 13.62
N ALA A 351 -12.47 -17.62 13.14
CA ALA A 351 -12.12 -17.62 11.73
C ALA A 351 -12.81 -18.75 10.95
N SER A 352 -12.90 -19.95 11.56
CA SER A 352 -13.63 -21.09 10.97
C SER A 352 -15.13 -20.80 10.81
N VAL A 353 -15.75 -20.19 11.82
CA VAL A 353 -17.17 -19.77 11.75
C VAL A 353 -17.34 -18.68 10.68
N ALA A 354 -16.46 -17.69 10.64
CA ALA A 354 -16.50 -16.62 9.66
C ALA A 354 -16.47 -17.16 8.22
N GLY A 355 -15.58 -18.10 7.92
CA GLY A 355 -15.51 -18.74 6.59
C GLY A 355 -16.82 -19.45 6.19
N LYS A 356 -17.48 -20.10 7.15
CA LYS A 356 -18.79 -20.76 6.92
C LYS A 356 -19.94 -19.76 6.73
N LEU A 357 -19.89 -18.61 7.41
CA LEU A 357 -20.90 -17.56 7.27
C LEU A 357 -20.81 -16.85 5.93
N LEU A 358 -19.59 -16.59 5.45
CA LEU A 358 -19.37 -15.96 4.14
C LEU A 358 -19.70 -16.87 2.95
N ALA A 359 -19.64 -18.19 3.13
CA ALA A 359 -19.97 -19.18 2.09
C ALA A 359 -21.49 -19.41 1.89
N ARG A 360 -22.34 -18.78 2.71
CA ARG A 360 -23.82 -18.85 2.61
C ARG A 360 -24.39 -17.78 1.70
#